data_d889347cfdbc0af6b44b6530dfb4f501
#
_entry.id   d889347cfdbc0af6b44b6530dfb4f501
#
_cell.length_a   1.000
_cell.length_b   1.000
_cell.length_c   1.000
_cell.angle_alpha   90.00
_cell.angle_beta   90.00
_cell.angle_gamma   90.00
#
_symmetry.space_group_name_H-M   'P 1'
#
loop_
_entity.id
_entity.type
_entity.pdbx_description
1 polymer ?
#
loop_
_entity_poly.entity_id
_entity_poly.type
_entity_poly.pdbx_seq_one_letter_code
_entity_poly.pdbx_strand_id
1 'polypeptide(L)'
;KNESDEASMISMKVQAHTARNALDSMQLAASAVLDYWSFESAVPAYIMHFRAHDITNEVEVFRVSAPFRVKPIGADDTEMPTPLRPVLALYREGLGSGSPVYKFFCFYKILEGYFKRLKPELATLFRESDIAYPGLKEVVPTFDDLDPIFSHYIGKNIKQFFDKVLTKQFRDAVAHFEKDGCSPLLMNTPDNTIGFHQVSTAAEICARTVIQSYHEVFFIGRDAGLDINSLIPLQKQ
;
A
#
# COMPACT_ATOMS: atom_id res chain seq x y z
N LYS A 1 -31.50 7.00 0.22
CA LYS A 1 -31.54 6.02 1.29
C LYS A 1 -31.74 4.63 0.68
N ASN A 2 -31.20 3.59 1.35
CA ASN A 2 -31.43 2.20 0.97
C ASN A 2 -32.76 1.67 1.57
N GLU A 3 -33.07 0.39 1.37
CA GLU A 3 -34.28 -0.25 1.91
C GLU A 3 -34.35 -0.24 3.46
N SER A 4 -33.20 -0.10 4.13
CA SER A 4 -33.09 0.03 5.59
C SER A 4 -33.17 1.47 6.08
N ASP A 5 -33.54 2.44 5.25
CA ASP A 5 -33.58 3.88 5.53
C ASP A 5 -32.22 4.53 5.82
N GLU A 6 -31.13 3.84 5.50
CA GLU A 6 -29.76 4.34 5.69
C GLU A 6 -29.32 5.21 4.51
N ALA A 7 -28.41 6.17 4.79
CA ALA A 7 -27.80 6.99 3.75
C ALA A 7 -26.88 6.14 2.87
N SER A 8 -27.28 5.92 1.61
CA SER A 8 -26.54 5.08 0.66
C SER A 8 -25.94 5.87 -0.51
N MET A 9 -26.34 7.13 -0.67
CA MET A 9 -25.88 7.98 -1.75
C MET A 9 -25.88 9.44 -1.32
N ILE A 10 -24.82 10.16 -1.68
CA ILE A 10 -24.74 11.62 -1.64
C ILE A 10 -24.78 12.11 -3.08
N SER A 11 -25.66 13.05 -3.41
CA SER A 11 -25.67 13.67 -4.71
C SER A 11 -25.60 15.18 -4.60
N MET A 12 -24.89 15.81 -5.54
CA MET A 12 -24.80 17.26 -5.65
C MET A 12 -24.81 17.71 -7.10
N LYS A 13 -25.24 18.93 -7.34
CA LYS A 13 -25.05 19.61 -8.62
C LYS A 13 -23.88 20.55 -8.50
N VAL A 14 -22.95 20.49 -9.44
CA VAL A 14 -21.77 21.33 -9.47
C VAL A 14 -21.57 21.88 -10.87
N GLN A 15 -21.15 23.12 -10.97
CA GLN A 15 -20.67 23.69 -12.22
C GLN A 15 -19.15 23.51 -12.28
N ALA A 16 -18.66 22.81 -13.29
CA ALA A 16 -17.26 22.47 -13.42
C ALA A 16 -16.84 22.52 -14.90
N HIS A 17 -15.57 22.82 -15.15
CA HIS A 17 -15.03 22.86 -16.52
C HIS A 17 -14.81 21.46 -17.11
N THR A 18 -14.60 20.46 -16.27
CA THR A 18 -14.40 19.07 -16.69
C THR A 18 -15.10 18.11 -15.74
N ALA A 19 -15.41 16.91 -16.20
CA ALA A 19 -15.94 15.85 -15.36
C ALA A 19 -14.98 15.49 -14.19
N ARG A 20 -13.66 15.60 -14.41
CA ARG A 20 -12.66 15.39 -13.35
C ARG A 20 -12.81 16.44 -12.24
N ASN A 21 -12.91 17.72 -12.58
CA ASN A 21 -13.12 18.79 -11.60
C ASN A 21 -14.43 18.58 -10.82
N ALA A 22 -15.49 18.11 -11.50
CA ALA A 22 -16.75 17.77 -10.85
C ALA A 22 -16.58 16.64 -9.83
N LEU A 23 -15.89 15.56 -10.19
CA LEU A 23 -15.61 14.44 -9.30
C LEU A 23 -14.72 14.84 -8.11
N ASP A 24 -13.72 15.68 -8.31
CA ASP A 24 -12.84 16.18 -7.26
C ASP A 24 -13.59 17.08 -6.26
N SER A 25 -14.47 17.96 -6.77
CA SER A 25 -15.36 18.78 -5.93
C SER A 25 -16.32 17.93 -5.12
N MET A 26 -16.90 16.89 -5.75
CA MET A 26 -17.77 15.94 -5.08
C MET A 26 -17.04 15.16 -4.01
N GLN A 27 -15.82 14.69 -4.29
CA GLN A 27 -14.99 13.98 -3.30
C GLN A 27 -14.74 14.84 -2.08
N LEU A 28 -14.35 16.10 -2.26
CA LEU A 28 -14.07 17.00 -1.16
C LEU A 28 -15.32 17.24 -0.28
N ALA A 29 -16.44 17.55 -0.90
CA ALA A 29 -17.70 17.81 -0.19
C ALA A 29 -18.24 16.56 0.51
N ALA A 30 -18.25 15.41 -0.17
CA ALA A 30 -18.73 14.16 0.39
C ALA A 30 -17.84 13.68 1.54
N SER A 31 -16.51 13.79 1.42
CA SER A 31 -15.60 13.38 2.48
C SER A 31 -15.85 14.17 3.77
N ALA A 32 -16.02 15.49 3.70
CA ALA A 32 -16.30 16.29 4.88
C ALA A 32 -17.60 15.88 5.59
N VAL A 33 -18.64 15.53 4.82
CA VAL A 33 -19.91 15.04 5.37
C VAL A 33 -19.72 13.66 6.01
N LEU A 34 -19.00 12.76 5.34
CA LEU A 34 -18.75 11.41 5.85
C LEU A 34 -17.86 11.39 7.09
N ASP A 35 -16.86 12.29 7.17
CA ASP A 35 -16.02 12.46 8.37
C ASP A 35 -16.88 12.83 9.58
N TYR A 36 -17.79 13.80 9.42
CA TYR A 36 -18.71 14.20 10.46
C TYR A 36 -19.68 13.08 10.85
N TRP A 37 -20.29 12.42 9.89
CA TRP A 37 -21.24 11.32 10.18
C TRP A 37 -20.55 10.13 10.83
N SER A 38 -19.32 9.79 10.41
CA SER A 38 -18.55 8.73 11.03
C SER A 38 -18.21 9.05 12.48
N PHE A 39 -17.89 10.31 12.78
CA PHE A 39 -17.65 10.77 14.16
C PHE A 39 -18.93 10.68 15.01
N GLU A 40 -20.04 11.24 14.55
CA GLU A 40 -21.32 11.27 15.29
C GLU A 40 -21.89 9.88 15.56
N SER A 41 -21.82 8.99 14.57
CA SER A 41 -22.40 7.64 14.68
C SER A 41 -21.44 6.59 15.21
N ALA A 42 -20.15 6.90 15.33
CA ALA A 42 -19.07 5.95 15.63
C ALA A 42 -19.05 4.73 14.66
N VAL A 43 -19.46 4.96 13.41
CA VAL A 43 -19.51 3.95 12.34
C VAL A 43 -18.61 4.41 11.18
N PRO A 44 -17.72 3.53 10.66
CA PRO A 44 -16.90 3.89 9.53
C PRO A 44 -17.75 4.12 8.27
N ALA A 45 -17.56 5.26 7.62
CA ALA A 45 -18.19 5.57 6.35
C ALA A 45 -17.10 5.77 5.28
N TYR A 46 -17.31 5.20 4.09
CA TYR A 46 -16.37 5.31 2.98
C TYR A 46 -17.11 5.36 1.65
N ILE A 47 -16.47 6.00 0.67
CA ILE A 47 -17.01 6.12 -0.67
C ILE A 47 -16.51 4.95 -1.50
N MET A 48 -17.41 4.15 -2.02
CA MET A 48 -17.08 3.03 -2.89
C MET A 48 -16.83 3.47 -4.33
N HIS A 49 -17.64 4.41 -4.83
CA HIS A 49 -17.49 4.92 -6.17
C HIS A 49 -18.08 6.34 -6.30
N PHE A 50 -17.63 7.05 -7.30
CA PHE A 50 -18.18 8.31 -7.74
C PHE A 50 -18.75 8.17 -9.15
N ARG A 51 -19.82 8.91 -9.41
CA ARG A 51 -20.44 9.01 -10.72
C ARG A 51 -20.74 10.47 -11.01
N ALA A 52 -20.30 10.97 -12.14
CA ALA A 52 -20.65 12.30 -12.63
C ALA A 52 -21.39 12.16 -13.95
N HIS A 53 -22.53 12.84 -14.05
CA HIS A 53 -23.30 12.94 -15.29
C HIS A 53 -23.20 14.38 -15.80
N ASP A 54 -22.55 14.56 -16.94
CA ASP A 54 -22.51 15.82 -17.66
C ASP A 54 -23.79 15.98 -18.42
N ILE A 55 -24.69 16.85 -17.92
CA ILE A 55 -26.01 17.07 -18.47
C ILE A 55 -25.94 17.73 -19.85
N THR A 56 -24.88 18.49 -20.13
CA THR A 56 -24.73 19.23 -21.39
C THR A 56 -24.28 18.33 -22.52
N ASN A 57 -23.34 17.43 -22.23
CA ASN A 57 -22.73 16.56 -23.24
C ASN A 57 -23.28 15.13 -23.20
N GLU A 58 -24.20 14.83 -22.27
CA GLU A 58 -24.78 13.50 -22.06
C GLU A 58 -23.72 12.41 -21.81
N VAL A 59 -22.62 12.80 -21.13
CA VAL A 59 -21.50 11.89 -20.82
C VAL A 59 -21.52 11.50 -19.35
N GLU A 60 -21.35 10.22 -19.09
CA GLU A 60 -21.14 9.69 -17.75
C GLU A 60 -19.68 9.36 -17.51
N VAL A 61 -19.16 9.79 -16.35
CA VAL A 61 -17.83 9.45 -15.87
C VAL A 61 -17.94 8.72 -14.55
N PHE A 62 -17.22 7.64 -14.43
CA PHE A 62 -17.23 6.77 -13.27
C PHE A 62 -15.83 6.65 -12.69
N ARG A 63 -15.69 6.81 -11.35
CA ARG A 63 -14.45 6.60 -10.62
C ARG A 63 -14.69 5.61 -9.49
N VAL A 64 -13.94 4.52 -9.45
CA VAL A 64 -13.98 3.54 -8.38
C VAL A 64 -12.90 3.89 -7.36
N SER A 65 -13.25 3.91 -6.08
CA SER A 65 -12.31 4.21 -4.99
C SER A 65 -11.39 3.05 -4.65
N ALA A 66 -11.79 1.82 -4.98
CA ALA A 66 -11.00 0.63 -4.75
C ALA A 66 -10.47 0.08 -6.08
N PRO A 67 -9.15 -0.07 -6.24
CA PRO A 67 -8.60 -0.74 -7.41
C PRO A 67 -8.93 -2.24 -7.33
N PHE A 68 -9.67 -2.73 -8.31
CA PHE A 68 -9.94 -4.15 -8.45
C PHE A 68 -8.89 -4.77 -9.35
N ARG A 69 -8.09 -5.68 -8.81
CA ARG A 69 -7.25 -6.59 -9.60
C ARG A 69 -7.94 -7.93 -9.64
N VAL A 70 -8.43 -8.32 -10.80
CA VAL A 70 -8.99 -9.65 -11.01
C VAL A 70 -7.89 -10.53 -11.58
N LYS A 71 -7.30 -11.37 -10.74
CA LYS A 71 -6.41 -12.44 -11.17
C LYS A 71 -6.95 -13.76 -10.63
N PRO A 72 -6.94 -14.85 -11.43
CA PRO A 72 -7.27 -16.16 -10.90
C PRO A 72 -6.26 -16.52 -9.80
N ILE A 73 -6.77 -17.04 -8.69
CA ILE A 73 -5.94 -17.58 -7.61
C ILE A 73 -5.56 -19.00 -8.02
N GLY A 74 -4.29 -19.19 -8.39
CA GLY A 74 -3.70 -20.52 -8.57
C GLY A 74 -3.45 -21.16 -7.20
N ALA A 75 -3.76 -22.44 -7.08
CA ALA A 75 -3.36 -23.25 -5.94
C ALA A 75 -1.97 -23.85 -6.26
N ASP A 76 -0.92 -23.10 -5.96
CA ASP A 76 0.45 -23.62 -5.99
C ASP A 76 0.81 -24.15 -4.60
N ASP A 77 1.22 -25.41 -4.52
CA ASP A 77 1.74 -26.04 -3.29
C ASP A 77 3.15 -25.54 -2.93
N THR A 78 3.40 -24.27 -3.16
CA THR A 78 4.71 -23.66 -2.84
C THR A 78 4.85 -23.56 -1.32
N GLU A 79 5.87 -24.25 -0.79
CA GLU A 79 6.21 -24.14 0.63
C GLU A 79 6.55 -22.69 0.97
N MET A 80 5.93 -22.16 2.02
CA MET A 80 6.12 -20.79 2.45
C MET A 80 6.96 -20.73 3.72
N PRO A 81 8.11 -20.03 3.70
CA PRO A 81 8.94 -19.87 4.89
C PRO A 81 8.16 -19.32 6.09
N THR A 82 8.28 -19.99 7.24
CA THR A 82 7.56 -19.56 8.45
C THR A 82 7.83 -18.10 8.84
N PRO A 83 9.05 -17.54 8.72
CA PRO A 83 9.31 -16.13 8.99
C PRO A 83 8.53 -15.15 8.11
N LEU A 84 8.07 -15.60 6.92
CA LEU A 84 7.26 -14.77 6.02
C LEU A 84 5.77 -14.74 6.38
N ARG A 85 5.26 -15.63 7.22
CA ARG A 85 3.82 -15.68 7.56
C ARG A 85 3.25 -14.33 8.04
N PRO A 86 3.86 -13.62 9.00
CA PRO A 86 3.36 -12.31 9.43
C PRO A 86 3.46 -11.26 8.31
N VAL A 87 4.49 -11.35 7.47
CA VAL A 87 4.69 -10.47 6.32
C VAL A 87 3.58 -10.65 5.29
N LEU A 88 3.24 -11.91 4.97
CA LEU A 88 2.18 -12.25 4.03
C LEU A 88 0.79 -11.90 4.56
N ALA A 89 0.56 -12.06 5.87
CA ALA A 89 -0.67 -11.60 6.50
C ALA A 89 -0.85 -10.09 6.33
N LEU A 90 0.22 -9.31 6.58
CA LEU A 90 0.22 -7.87 6.39
C LEU A 90 0.09 -7.46 4.92
N TYR A 91 0.69 -8.22 3.99
CA TYR A 91 0.54 -8.02 2.54
C TYR A 91 -0.92 -8.19 2.11
N ARG A 92 -1.58 -9.26 2.57
CA ARG A 92 -3.01 -9.52 2.32
C ARG A 92 -3.89 -8.40 2.89
N GLU A 93 -3.59 -7.95 4.10
CA GLU A 93 -4.30 -6.84 4.76
C GLU A 93 -4.19 -5.55 3.93
N GLY A 94 -2.98 -5.23 3.44
CA GLY A 94 -2.76 -4.11 2.54
C GLY A 94 -3.54 -4.22 1.24
N LEU A 95 -3.59 -5.39 0.61
CA LEU A 95 -4.36 -5.61 -0.62
C LEU A 95 -5.88 -5.45 -0.39
N GLY A 96 -6.39 -5.91 0.76
CA GLY A 96 -7.81 -5.83 1.11
C GLY A 96 -8.28 -4.46 1.56
N SER A 97 -7.36 -3.53 1.83
CA SER A 97 -7.72 -2.21 2.36
C SER A 97 -8.28 -1.28 1.29
N GLY A 98 -9.42 -0.67 1.58
CA GLY A 98 -9.97 0.45 0.80
C GLY A 98 -9.28 1.80 1.07
N SER A 99 -8.51 1.92 2.17
CA SER A 99 -7.77 3.13 2.52
C SER A 99 -6.38 3.13 1.88
N PRO A 100 -6.07 4.09 0.99
CA PRO A 100 -4.73 4.18 0.36
C PRO A 100 -3.62 4.37 1.38
N VAL A 101 -3.89 5.08 2.45
CA VAL A 101 -2.95 5.36 3.54
C VAL A 101 -2.65 4.11 4.34
N TYR A 102 -3.68 3.39 4.77
CA TYR A 102 -3.50 2.15 5.50
C TYR A 102 -2.83 1.08 4.63
N LYS A 103 -3.21 1.02 3.34
CA LYS A 103 -2.54 0.20 2.33
C LYS A 103 -1.05 0.52 2.24
N PHE A 104 -0.70 1.81 2.13
CA PHE A 104 0.69 2.26 2.16
C PHE A 104 1.41 1.81 3.43
N PHE A 105 0.80 1.98 4.61
CA PHE A 105 1.41 1.56 5.87
C PHE A 105 1.67 0.06 5.96
N CYS A 106 0.76 -0.76 5.47
CA CYS A 106 0.98 -2.22 5.43
C CYS A 106 2.24 -2.56 4.63
N PHE A 107 2.37 -2.03 3.42
CA PHE A 107 3.54 -2.29 2.57
C PHE A 107 4.82 -1.62 3.08
N TYR A 108 4.70 -0.41 3.64
CA TYR A 108 5.81 0.25 4.32
C TYR A 108 6.36 -0.60 5.47
N LYS A 109 5.49 -1.17 6.32
CA LYS A 109 5.88 -2.03 7.44
C LYS A 109 6.54 -3.32 6.99
N ILE A 110 6.14 -3.88 5.86
CA ILE A 110 6.83 -5.03 5.25
C ILE A 110 8.26 -4.65 4.88
N LEU A 111 8.45 -3.54 4.17
CA LEU A 111 9.78 -3.05 3.79
C LEU A 111 10.65 -2.71 5.00
N GLU A 112 10.06 -2.05 6.01
CA GLU A 112 10.74 -1.74 7.26
C GLU A 112 11.21 -3.02 7.98
N GLY A 113 10.32 -3.99 8.13
CA GLY A 113 10.63 -5.28 8.76
C GLY A 113 11.69 -6.06 7.98
N TYR A 114 11.58 -6.05 6.65
CA TYR A 114 12.57 -6.69 5.78
C TYR A 114 13.97 -6.09 5.96
N PHE A 115 14.11 -4.77 5.83
CA PHE A 115 15.44 -4.13 5.90
C PHE A 115 16.02 -4.06 7.30
N LYS A 116 15.18 -3.94 8.34
CA LYS A 116 15.66 -3.81 9.73
C LYS A 116 15.85 -5.15 10.43
N ARG A 117 15.16 -6.20 9.97
CA ARG A 117 15.16 -7.48 10.68
C ARG A 117 15.41 -8.68 9.76
N LEU A 118 14.50 -9.02 8.88
CA LEU A 118 14.52 -10.28 8.15
C LEU A 118 15.80 -10.48 7.33
N LYS A 119 16.20 -9.49 6.54
CA LYS A 119 17.42 -9.56 5.74
C LYS A 119 18.69 -9.60 6.58
N PRO A 120 18.88 -8.76 7.62
CA PRO A 120 20.04 -8.84 8.52
C PRO A 120 20.14 -10.17 9.27
N GLU A 121 19.01 -10.71 9.77
CA GLU A 121 19.00 -12.01 10.47
C GLU A 121 19.44 -13.13 9.54
N LEU A 122 18.87 -13.17 8.32
CA LEU A 122 19.24 -14.18 7.32
C LEU A 122 20.70 -14.05 6.88
N ALA A 123 21.19 -12.83 6.62
CA ALA A 123 22.59 -12.58 6.27
C ALA A 123 23.57 -12.98 7.40
N THR A 124 23.16 -12.83 8.68
CA THR A 124 23.94 -13.26 9.82
C THR A 124 24.04 -14.79 9.86
N LEU A 125 22.94 -15.49 9.64
CA LEU A 125 22.93 -16.95 9.60
C LEU A 125 23.86 -17.51 8.51
N PHE A 126 23.84 -16.95 7.32
CA PHE A 126 24.76 -17.32 6.24
C PHE A 126 26.24 -17.13 6.66
N ARG A 127 26.54 -15.98 7.25
CA ARG A 127 27.91 -15.67 7.72
C ARG A 127 28.39 -16.59 8.82
N GLU A 128 27.52 -16.91 9.80
CA GLU A 128 27.87 -17.80 10.93
C GLU A 128 28.06 -19.25 10.48
N SER A 129 27.49 -19.63 9.36
CA SER A 129 27.63 -20.94 8.74
C SER A 129 28.75 -21.02 7.70
N ASP A 130 29.51 -19.95 7.51
CA ASP A 130 30.59 -19.82 6.50
C ASP A 130 30.10 -20.06 5.06
N ILE A 131 28.85 -19.67 4.79
CA ILE A 131 28.21 -19.74 3.46
C ILE A 131 28.08 -18.33 2.90
N ALA A 132 28.46 -18.14 1.63
CA ALA A 132 28.31 -16.85 0.96
C ALA A 132 26.84 -16.45 0.83
N TYR A 133 26.48 -15.26 1.35
CA TYR A 133 25.14 -14.72 1.17
C TYR A 133 24.87 -14.41 -0.30
N PRO A 134 23.80 -14.95 -0.92
CA PRO A 134 23.49 -14.68 -2.32
C PRO A 134 23.07 -13.22 -2.50
N GLY A 135 23.84 -12.50 -3.35
CA GLY A 135 23.61 -11.09 -3.65
C GLY A 135 22.47 -10.89 -4.65
N LEU A 136 21.22 -10.94 -4.22
CA LEU A 136 20.08 -10.62 -5.09
C LEU A 136 19.95 -9.11 -5.32
N LYS A 137 19.61 -8.75 -6.55
CA LYS A 137 19.35 -7.35 -6.93
C LYS A 137 17.94 -6.94 -6.51
N GLU A 138 17.83 -6.30 -5.35
CA GLU A 138 16.57 -5.70 -4.87
C GLU A 138 16.42 -4.31 -5.50
N VAL A 139 15.92 -4.28 -6.71
CA VAL A 139 15.69 -3.04 -7.47
C VAL A 139 14.19 -2.83 -7.72
N VAL A 140 13.78 -1.59 -7.81
CA VAL A 140 12.41 -1.23 -8.20
C VAL A 140 12.15 -1.81 -9.59
N PRO A 141 11.21 -2.76 -9.74
CA PRO A 141 10.97 -3.40 -11.03
C PRO A 141 10.15 -2.49 -11.95
N THR A 142 10.17 -2.79 -13.24
CA THR A 142 9.19 -2.26 -14.19
C THR A 142 7.83 -2.90 -13.90
N PHE A 143 6.79 -2.09 -13.84
CA PHE A 143 5.43 -2.55 -13.57
C PHE A 143 4.42 -1.62 -14.23
N ASP A 144 3.41 -2.19 -14.90
CA ASP A 144 2.47 -1.41 -15.71
C ASP A 144 1.63 -0.44 -14.87
N ASP A 145 1.33 -0.80 -13.61
CA ASP A 145 0.57 0.04 -12.69
C ASP A 145 1.45 1.05 -11.90
N LEU A 146 2.77 1.09 -12.16
CA LEU A 146 3.64 2.06 -11.50
C LEU A 146 3.42 3.44 -12.09
N ASP A 147 3.02 4.38 -11.23
CA ASP A 147 2.81 5.76 -11.67
C ASP A 147 4.07 6.37 -12.29
N PRO A 148 3.95 7.08 -13.42
CA PRO A 148 5.07 7.72 -14.10
C PRO A 148 5.96 8.62 -13.22
N ILE A 149 5.41 9.19 -12.15
CA ILE A 149 6.17 10.01 -11.17
C ILE A 149 7.30 9.22 -10.51
N PHE A 150 7.16 7.89 -10.40
CA PHE A 150 8.17 7.00 -9.83
C PHE A 150 9.03 6.29 -10.88
N SER A 151 8.78 6.49 -12.18
CA SER A 151 9.49 5.79 -13.26
C SER A 151 11.02 5.97 -13.20
N HIS A 152 11.48 7.11 -12.71
CA HIS A 152 12.91 7.40 -12.55
C HIS A 152 13.60 6.58 -11.44
N TYR A 153 12.81 5.82 -10.62
CA TYR A 153 13.34 4.87 -9.64
C TYR A 153 13.44 3.45 -10.17
N ILE A 154 12.87 3.12 -11.33
CA ILE A 154 13.00 1.80 -11.95
C ILE A 154 14.48 1.44 -12.10
N GLY A 155 14.84 0.22 -11.70
CA GLY A 155 16.21 -0.29 -11.68
C GLY A 155 17.09 0.25 -10.54
N LYS A 156 16.63 1.21 -9.73
CA LYS A 156 17.35 1.69 -8.55
C LYS A 156 17.06 0.80 -7.34
N ASN A 157 18.00 0.78 -6.40
CA ASN A 157 17.90 -0.02 -5.18
C ASN A 157 16.66 0.35 -4.35
N ILE A 158 15.85 -0.65 -3.98
CA ILE A 158 14.62 -0.49 -3.19
C ILE A 158 14.92 0.15 -1.82
N LYS A 159 16.05 -0.17 -1.18
CA LYS A 159 16.42 0.45 0.10
C LYS A 159 16.58 1.97 -0.03
N GLN A 160 17.16 2.44 -1.13
CA GLN A 160 17.27 3.89 -1.37
C GLN A 160 15.90 4.55 -1.60
N PHE A 161 15.02 3.89 -2.35
CA PHE A 161 13.65 4.35 -2.55
C PHE A 161 12.86 4.37 -1.22
N PHE A 162 13.00 3.31 -0.43
CA PHE A 162 12.40 3.23 0.91
C PHE A 162 12.84 4.39 1.82
N ASP A 163 14.15 4.65 1.93
CA ASP A 163 14.67 5.66 2.84
C ASP A 163 14.35 7.10 2.38
N LYS A 164 14.51 7.36 1.07
CA LYS A 164 14.42 8.73 0.53
C LYS A 164 13.00 9.18 0.21
N VAL A 165 12.15 8.25 -0.21
CA VAL A 165 10.77 8.55 -0.65
C VAL A 165 9.77 8.07 0.39
N LEU A 166 9.67 6.75 0.57
CA LEU A 166 8.59 6.17 1.38
C LEU A 166 8.66 6.65 2.84
N THR A 167 9.87 6.73 3.40
CA THR A 167 10.05 7.18 4.79
C THR A 167 9.93 8.70 4.90
N LYS A 168 10.76 9.45 4.19
CA LYS A 168 10.87 10.90 4.41
C LYS A 168 9.69 11.69 3.90
N GLN A 169 9.10 11.29 2.75
CA GLN A 169 8.06 12.08 2.10
C GLN A 169 6.65 11.65 2.52
N PHE A 170 6.44 10.35 2.80
CA PHE A 170 5.10 9.84 3.04
C PHE A 170 4.88 9.36 4.48
N ARG A 171 5.73 8.47 5.00
CA ARG A 171 5.55 7.95 6.36
C ARG A 171 5.62 9.06 7.40
N ASP A 172 6.61 9.93 7.30
CA ASP A 172 6.78 11.02 8.24
C ASP A 172 5.62 12.03 8.15
N ALA A 173 5.09 12.30 6.97
CA ALA A 173 3.94 13.17 6.78
C ALA A 173 2.66 12.65 7.45
N VAL A 174 2.47 11.33 7.51
CA VAL A 174 1.30 10.72 8.15
C VAL A 174 1.51 10.45 9.64
N ALA A 175 2.75 10.16 10.05
CA ALA A 175 3.07 9.83 11.45
C ALA A 175 3.04 11.05 12.38
N HIS A 176 3.16 12.25 11.84
CA HIS A 176 3.19 13.49 12.62
C HIS A 176 1.98 14.35 12.27
N PHE A 177 1.17 14.70 13.28
CA PHE A 177 0.04 15.62 13.10
C PHE A 177 0.52 17.00 12.66
N GLU A 178 1.66 17.44 13.18
CA GLU A 178 2.35 18.69 12.83
C GLU A 178 3.84 18.42 12.70
N LYS A 179 4.44 18.80 11.58
CA LYS A 179 5.87 18.71 11.38
C LYS A 179 6.38 20.04 10.79
N ASP A 180 7.33 20.64 11.47
CA ASP A 180 8.06 21.83 11.00
C ASP A 180 7.15 23.04 10.63
N GLY A 181 6.02 23.23 11.36
CA GLY A 181 5.08 24.31 11.09
C GLY A 181 4.16 24.10 9.88
N CYS A 182 4.14 22.90 9.31
CA CYS A 182 3.20 22.54 8.25
C CYS A 182 1.84 22.17 8.83
N SER A 183 0.77 22.55 8.14
CA SER A 183 -0.58 22.13 8.52
C SER A 183 -0.74 20.61 8.49
N PRO A 184 -1.63 20.04 9.33
CA PRO A 184 -1.95 18.62 9.31
C PRO A 184 -2.33 18.13 7.91
N LEU A 185 -1.91 16.93 7.57
CA LEU A 185 -2.24 16.31 6.30
C LEU A 185 -3.74 15.98 6.25
N LEU A 186 -4.49 16.66 5.39
CA LEU A 186 -5.89 16.34 5.14
C LEU A 186 -5.98 15.13 4.19
N MET A 187 -6.29 13.97 4.75
CA MET A 187 -6.30 12.70 4.01
C MET A 187 -7.43 12.57 2.99
N ASN A 188 -8.45 13.41 3.10
CA ASN A 188 -9.64 13.41 2.25
C ASN A 188 -9.57 14.39 1.07
N THR A 189 -8.45 15.12 0.90
CA THR A 189 -8.27 15.95 -0.29
C THR A 189 -7.93 15.08 -1.51
N PRO A 190 -8.41 15.45 -2.72
CA PRO A 190 -8.13 14.69 -3.94
C PRO A 190 -6.64 14.46 -4.18
N ASP A 191 -5.81 15.49 -4.02
CA ASP A 191 -4.37 15.40 -4.27
C ASP A 191 -3.67 14.44 -3.30
N ASN A 192 -4.01 14.49 -2.01
CA ASN A 192 -3.45 13.58 -1.01
C ASN A 192 -3.93 12.14 -1.24
N THR A 193 -5.22 11.96 -1.54
CA THR A 193 -5.77 10.64 -1.86
C THR A 193 -5.08 10.04 -3.07
N ILE A 194 -4.91 10.81 -4.15
CA ILE A 194 -4.20 10.36 -5.36
C ILE A 194 -2.74 10.05 -5.04
N GLY A 195 -2.03 10.93 -4.33
CA GLY A 195 -0.65 10.74 -3.94
C GLY A 195 -0.44 9.46 -3.13
N PHE A 196 -1.36 9.15 -2.19
CA PHE A 196 -1.31 7.90 -1.42
C PHE A 196 -1.68 6.67 -2.24
N HIS A 197 -2.56 6.76 -3.22
CA HIS A 197 -2.80 5.67 -4.16
C HIS A 197 -1.54 5.33 -4.97
N GLN A 198 -0.88 6.35 -5.52
CA GLN A 198 0.34 6.19 -6.31
C GLN A 198 1.47 5.57 -5.49
N VAL A 199 1.74 6.13 -4.30
CA VAL A 199 2.82 5.62 -3.44
C VAL A 199 2.50 4.27 -2.82
N SER A 200 1.23 3.95 -2.53
CA SER A 200 0.85 2.63 -2.02
C SER A 200 1.09 1.54 -3.05
N THR A 201 0.84 1.81 -4.34
CA THR A 201 1.16 0.90 -5.43
C THR A 201 2.67 0.71 -5.57
N ALA A 202 3.46 1.78 -5.52
CA ALA A 202 4.93 1.68 -5.57
C ALA A 202 5.48 0.90 -4.37
N ALA A 203 4.94 1.12 -3.16
CA ALA A 203 5.33 0.38 -1.96
C ALA A 203 4.94 -1.10 -2.04
N GLU A 204 3.76 -1.42 -2.60
CA GLU A 204 3.31 -2.80 -2.85
C GLU A 204 4.28 -3.55 -3.75
N ILE A 205 4.64 -2.94 -4.88
CA ILE A 205 5.56 -3.54 -5.85
C ILE A 205 6.91 -3.83 -5.20
N CYS A 206 7.47 -2.87 -4.46
CA CYS A 206 8.71 -3.04 -3.73
C CYS A 206 8.59 -4.12 -2.63
N ALA A 207 7.50 -4.14 -1.86
CA ALA A 207 7.25 -5.14 -0.84
C ALA A 207 7.20 -6.56 -1.43
N ARG A 208 6.51 -6.72 -2.57
CA ARG A 208 6.46 -8.00 -3.29
C ARG A 208 7.83 -8.44 -3.74
N THR A 209 8.64 -7.54 -4.28
CA THR A 209 10.01 -7.86 -4.72
C THR A 209 10.88 -8.33 -3.56
N VAL A 210 10.85 -7.65 -2.41
CA VAL A 210 11.68 -8.09 -1.27
C VAL A 210 11.18 -9.38 -0.62
N ILE A 211 9.86 -9.66 -0.65
CA ILE A 211 9.30 -10.95 -0.23
C ILE A 211 9.83 -12.08 -1.12
N GLN A 212 9.81 -11.88 -2.44
CA GLN A 212 10.34 -12.84 -3.40
C GLN A 212 11.84 -13.05 -3.21
N SER A 213 12.61 -11.98 -3.03
CA SER A 213 14.06 -12.07 -2.73
C SER A 213 14.32 -12.85 -1.44
N TYR A 214 13.56 -12.60 -0.38
CA TYR A 214 13.70 -13.34 0.87
C TYR A 214 13.40 -14.83 0.69
N HIS A 215 12.33 -15.14 -0.01
CA HIS A 215 11.93 -16.49 -0.33
C HIS A 215 13.02 -17.25 -1.07
N GLU A 216 13.59 -16.65 -2.10
CA GLU A 216 14.69 -17.23 -2.90
C GLU A 216 15.93 -17.49 -2.04
N VAL A 217 16.41 -16.48 -1.30
CA VAL A 217 17.58 -16.61 -0.42
C VAL A 217 17.36 -17.65 0.67
N PHE A 218 16.13 -17.71 1.22
CA PHE A 218 15.76 -18.69 2.24
C PHE A 218 15.93 -20.13 1.72
N PHE A 219 15.43 -20.43 0.53
CA PHE A 219 15.56 -21.78 -0.03
C PHE A 219 16.99 -22.12 -0.44
N ILE A 220 17.74 -21.16 -0.97
CA ILE A 220 19.20 -21.34 -1.22
C ILE A 220 19.90 -21.71 0.09
N GLY A 221 19.61 -21.03 1.17
CA GLY A 221 20.20 -21.34 2.49
C GLY A 221 19.81 -22.71 3.00
N ARG A 222 18.53 -23.07 2.92
CA ARG A 222 18.04 -24.39 3.30
C ARG A 222 18.74 -25.51 2.54
N ASP A 223 18.83 -25.35 1.23
CA ASP A 223 19.44 -26.36 0.36
C ASP A 223 20.96 -26.46 0.57
N ALA A 224 21.57 -25.39 1.11
CA ALA A 224 22.96 -25.39 1.58
C ALA A 224 23.11 -25.94 3.01
N GLY A 225 22.05 -26.39 3.67
CA GLY A 225 22.08 -27.00 4.99
C GLY A 225 22.02 -26.03 6.18
N LEU A 226 21.60 -24.77 5.96
CA LEU A 226 21.40 -23.83 7.05
C LEU A 226 20.23 -24.26 7.96
N ASP A 227 20.37 -24.15 9.27
CA ASP A 227 19.26 -24.28 10.23
C ASP A 227 18.39 -23.03 10.23
N ILE A 228 17.51 -22.95 9.26
CA ILE A 228 16.62 -21.82 9.03
C ILE A 228 15.50 -21.75 10.08
N ASN A 229 15.21 -22.84 10.79
CA ASN A 229 14.22 -22.87 11.86
C ASN A 229 14.63 -21.98 13.05
N SER A 230 15.92 -21.73 13.22
CA SER A 230 16.44 -20.80 14.23
C SER A 230 16.00 -19.34 14.01
N LEU A 231 15.56 -18.96 12.79
CA LEU A 231 15.04 -17.63 12.47
C LEU A 231 13.58 -17.42 12.92
N ILE A 232 12.93 -18.46 13.44
CA ILE A 232 11.56 -18.33 13.95
C ILE A 232 11.65 -17.78 15.36
N PRO A 233 11.22 -16.52 15.63
CA PRO A 233 11.13 -16.06 17.00
C PRO A 233 10.10 -16.95 17.70
N LEU A 234 10.52 -17.68 18.70
CA LEU A 234 9.61 -18.26 19.68
C LEU A 234 8.76 -17.10 20.19
N GLN A 235 7.50 -17.05 19.79
CA GLN A 235 6.54 -16.14 20.43
C GLN A 235 6.58 -16.54 21.91
N LYS A 236 7.15 -15.67 22.74
CA LYS A 236 6.90 -15.77 24.17
C LYS A 236 5.41 -15.58 24.36
N GLN A 237 4.73 -16.68 24.65
CA GLN A 237 3.33 -16.69 25.08
C GLN A 237 3.18 -15.88 26.36
#